data_52c9f14b9d4815a047c2386ce81e4733
#
_entry.id   52c9f14b9d4815a047c2386ce81e4733
#
_cell.length_a   1.000
_cell.length_b   1.000
_cell.length_c   1.000
_cell.angle_alpha   90.00
_cell.angle_beta   90.00
_cell.angle_gamma   90.00
#
_symmetry.space_group_name_H-M   'P 1'
#
loop_
_entity.id
_entity.type
_entity.pdbx_description
1 polymer ?
#
loop_
_entity_poly.entity_id
_entity_poly.type
_entity_poly.pdbx_seq_one_letter_code
_entity_poly.pdbx_strand_id
1 'polypeptide(L)'
;MHRHLLFWACSAAVVASPALAQERDRGEARKAARLDPYIEANQVLAAELSPGDDTVTYTQVAAGVDASVQGRNNGASASVRVERTFGYDSTVADATTLSGVARGYACGGPRAMTIEAGALATRTRVDGNGAATPAPGRRDPAVSRLYSVYAGPNVRTSAGDAEINANYRFGYTKVEAPDAVAVAPGAPRVDVFDDSTIHAANAHVGSRPGAPLPVGVGVGGGFYQEDVSNLDQRVRDAHVRADVTVPIGPNLAAVGGVGYEDVEVSNRDALRDAAGNPVIGADGRFVTDASGPRRIAYDTSGLIWDVGVVWRPSSRTAAEAHIGKRYDSTTYYGSFAWAPSSRSSFNASIYDGVTGFGGQVNRALVALPTDFAAVRNPVTGNLEGCVAALEGGNCLTGVLGSVRSSVFRGRGVQLSYAQQVGRMSGGIGVGYDRRKFIGAPGTVLAAANGVVDESYWLASYLSGQLGPRASFNINSRAQWLKSGANGDATVLGASAAYRRYLIEGLSANAAVSLDQLDSDVAGQDLTTAAALLGLRYDF
;
A
#
# COMPACT_ATOMS: atom_id res chain seq x y z
N MET A 1 -21.38 -23.41 29.32
CA MET A 1 -20.70 -24.26 28.33
C MET A 1 -20.47 -23.42 27.08
N HIS A 2 -19.33 -22.72 27.00
CA HIS A 2 -18.95 -21.88 25.83
C HIS A 2 -17.94 -22.65 25.01
N ARG A 3 -18.35 -23.13 23.85
CA ARG A 3 -17.46 -23.72 22.85
C ARG A 3 -16.87 -22.59 22.03
N HIS A 4 -15.55 -22.37 22.16
CA HIS A 4 -14.78 -21.49 21.29
C HIS A 4 -14.77 -22.06 19.87
N LEU A 5 -15.41 -21.36 18.94
CA LEU A 5 -15.24 -21.55 17.50
C LEU A 5 -13.94 -20.86 17.09
N LEU A 6 -12.88 -21.60 16.98
CA LEU A 6 -11.67 -21.20 16.31
C LEU A 6 -11.93 -21.21 14.80
N PHE A 7 -12.05 -20.02 14.20
CA PHE A 7 -12.09 -19.86 12.76
C PHE A 7 -10.70 -20.06 12.15
N TRP A 8 -10.62 -20.96 11.23
CA TRP A 8 -9.45 -21.24 10.42
C TRP A 8 -9.67 -20.71 9.03
N ALA A 9 -8.80 -19.89 8.55
CA ALA A 9 -8.89 -19.36 7.19
C ALA A 9 -7.54 -18.89 6.65
N CYS A 10 -7.16 -19.05 5.40
CA CYS A 10 -5.84 -18.88 4.80
C CYS A 10 -5.80 -18.52 3.31
N SER A 11 -4.97 -17.68 2.78
CA SER A 11 -4.96 -17.28 1.38
C SER A 11 -3.70 -16.75 0.76
N ALA A 12 -3.58 -16.76 -0.52
CA ALA A 12 -2.57 -16.08 -1.28
C ALA A 12 -3.19 -15.15 -2.32
N ALA A 13 -2.63 -13.98 -2.47
CA ALA A 13 -2.94 -13.13 -3.58
C ALA A 13 -2.36 -13.73 -4.86
N VAL A 14 -3.14 -13.74 -5.92
CA VAL A 14 -2.60 -13.88 -7.25
C VAL A 14 -2.24 -12.48 -7.77
N VAL A 15 -1.18 -11.93 -7.24
CA VAL A 15 -0.10 -11.44 -8.08
C VAL A 15 0.79 -12.66 -8.19
N ALA A 16 1.17 -13.10 -9.38
CA ALA A 16 2.10 -14.19 -9.57
C ALA A 16 3.47 -13.80 -9.00
N SER A 17 3.57 -13.76 -7.66
CA SER A 17 4.87 -13.92 -7.05
C SER A 17 5.23 -15.37 -7.34
N PRO A 18 6.24 -15.66 -8.17
CA PRO A 18 6.74 -17.00 -8.25
C PRO A 18 7.06 -17.38 -6.82
N ALA A 19 6.43 -18.42 -6.31
CA ALA A 19 6.92 -19.10 -5.14
C ALA A 19 8.31 -19.61 -5.54
N LEU A 20 9.32 -18.75 -5.36
CA LEU A 20 10.70 -19.13 -5.48
C LEU A 20 10.89 -20.18 -4.39
N ALA A 21 10.79 -21.44 -4.79
CA ALA A 21 11.24 -22.54 -3.99
C ALA A 21 12.75 -22.34 -3.83
N GLN A 22 13.13 -21.51 -2.85
CA GLN A 22 14.51 -21.42 -2.42
C GLN A 22 14.86 -22.80 -1.86
N GLU A 23 15.63 -23.53 -2.61
CA GLU A 23 16.46 -24.59 -2.06
C GLU A 23 17.39 -23.93 -1.04
N ARG A 24 16.97 -23.95 0.22
CA ARG A 24 17.72 -23.38 1.35
C ARG A 24 18.96 -24.23 1.55
N ASP A 25 20.10 -23.61 1.26
CA ASP A 25 21.38 -24.11 1.73
C ASP A 25 21.33 -24.28 3.26
N ARG A 26 21.64 -25.49 3.74
CA ARG A 26 21.48 -25.93 5.14
C ARG A 26 22.62 -25.38 6.03
N GLY A 27 22.76 -24.07 6.07
CA GLY A 27 23.96 -23.45 6.65
C GLY A 27 23.77 -22.45 7.79
N GLU A 28 22.58 -22.20 8.30
CA GLU A 28 22.33 -21.55 9.62
C GLU A 28 20.86 -21.68 9.94
N ALA A 29 20.54 -22.27 11.11
CA ALA A 29 19.19 -22.37 11.62
C ALA A 29 18.66 -20.93 11.88
N ARG A 30 17.97 -20.31 10.88
CA ARG A 30 17.18 -19.12 11.12
C ARG A 30 16.21 -19.41 12.25
N LYS A 31 16.20 -18.60 13.29
CA LYS A 31 15.24 -18.72 14.39
C LYS A 31 13.84 -18.72 13.76
N ALA A 32 13.07 -19.75 14.02
CA ALA A 32 11.74 -19.95 13.43
C ALA A 32 10.75 -18.83 13.83
N ALA A 33 11.04 -18.08 14.88
CA ALA A 33 10.32 -16.90 15.31
C ALA A 33 11.29 -15.91 15.96
N ARG A 34 11.05 -14.61 15.71
CA ARG A 34 11.73 -13.48 16.33
C ARG A 34 10.69 -12.51 16.85
N LEU A 35 10.90 -12.05 18.08
CA LEU A 35 10.08 -11.05 18.74
C LEU A 35 11.03 -10.10 19.46
N ASP A 36 11.08 -8.85 19.03
CA ASP A 36 11.98 -7.82 19.54
C ASP A 36 11.14 -6.65 20.09
N PRO A 37 10.64 -6.72 21.32
CA PRO A 37 9.98 -5.57 21.95
C PRO A 37 11.02 -4.56 22.39
N TYR A 38 10.63 -3.27 22.38
CA TYR A 38 11.52 -2.18 22.74
C TYR A 38 10.78 -0.99 23.32
N ILE A 39 11.51 -0.18 24.07
CA ILE A 39 11.09 1.16 24.51
C ILE A 39 12.15 2.17 24.10
N GLU A 40 11.73 3.39 23.81
CA GLU A 40 12.61 4.51 23.41
C GLU A 40 12.22 5.79 24.15
N ALA A 41 13.24 6.57 24.49
CA ALA A 41 13.08 7.95 24.94
C ALA A 41 14.02 8.84 24.15
N ASN A 42 13.47 9.80 23.44
CA ASN A 42 14.19 10.62 22.47
C ASN A 42 13.94 12.10 22.75
N GLN A 43 14.97 12.91 22.59
CA GLN A 43 14.87 14.37 22.51
C GLN A 43 15.01 14.78 21.05
N VAL A 44 14.07 15.57 20.56
CA VAL A 44 14.03 16.04 19.17
C VAL A 44 14.16 17.55 19.14
N LEU A 45 14.98 18.04 18.23
CA LEU A 45 15.06 19.42 17.80
C LEU A 45 14.60 19.48 16.34
N ALA A 46 13.59 20.27 16.04
CA ALA A 46 13.07 20.47 14.69
C ALA A 46 13.06 21.96 14.34
N ALA A 47 13.52 22.27 13.15
CA ALA A 47 13.56 23.61 12.61
C ALA A 47 12.76 23.68 11.30
N GLU A 48 11.92 24.68 11.16
CA GLU A 48 11.36 25.10 9.90
C GLU A 48 12.37 26.01 9.21
N LEU A 49 12.78 25.63 7.98
CA LEU A 49 13.78 26.37 7.19
C LEU A 49 13.12 27.29 6.18
N SER A 50 11.87 27.03 5.82
CA SER A 50 11.03 27.82 4.90
C SER A 50 9.57 27.35 5.03
N PRO A 51 8.58 28.27 4.95
CA PRO A 51 8.68 29.73 4.84
C PRO A 51 9.04 30.44 6.14
N GLY A 52 8.93 29.75 7.28
CA GLY A 52 9.27 30.28 8.60
C GLY A 52 10.72 30.05 9.00
N ASP A 53 11.04 30.40 10.23
CA ASP A 53 12.32 30.17 10.90
C ASP A 53 12.14 29.58 12.32
N ASP A 54 10.96 29.04 12.60
CA ASP A 54 10.61 28.49 13.89
C ASP A 54 11.44 27.25 14.22
N THR A 55 11.97 27.22 15.44
CA THR A 55 12.66 26.07 16.00
C THR A 55 11.93 25.57 17.23
N VAL A 56 11.61 24.29 17.24
CA VAL A 56 10.89 23.63 18.35
C VAL A 56 11.68 22.45 18.90
N THR A 57 11.54 22.21 20.20
CA THR A 57 12.11 21.04 20.84
C THR A 57 11.05 20.30 21.65
N TYR A 58 11.13 18.98 21.68
CA TYR A 58 10.16 18.15 22.38
C TYR A 58 10.74 16.78 22.74
N THR A 59 10.14 16.11 23.72
CA THR A 59 10.46 14.75 24.09
C THR A 59 9.49 13.77 23.43
N GLN A 60 10.02 12.68 22.90
CA GLN A 60 9.23 11.53 22.43
C GLN A 60 9.52 10.32 23.31
N VAL A 61 8.47 9.63 23.75
CA VAL A 61 8.57 8.32 24.37
C VAL A 61 7.80 7.33 23.50
N ALA A 62 8.45 6.24 23.14
CA ALA A 62 7.84 5.23 22.28
C ALA A 62 8.03 3.83 22.85
N ALA A 63 7.04 2.99 22.56
CA ALA A 63 7.13 1.54 22.75
C ALA A 63 6.76 0.85 21.44
N GLY A 64 7.44 -0.24 21.13
CA GLY A 64 7.17 -0.96 19.90
C GLY A 64 7.59 -2.42 19.94
N VAL A 65 7.24 -3.12 18.89
CA VAL A 65 7.61 -4.51 18.68
C VAL A 65 7.86 -4.76 17.20
N ASP A 66 9.00 -5.39 16.91
CA ASP A 66 9.30 -5.96 15.62
C ASP A 66 9.24 -7.49 15.74
N ALA A 67 8.40 -8.12 14.93
CA ALA A 67 8.16 -9.55 15.00
C ALA A 67 8.24 -10.19 13.62
N SER A 68 8.82 -11.37 13.54
CA SER A 68 8.77 -12.19 12.35
C SER A 68 8.71 -13.67 12.68
N VAL A 69 7.97 -14.42 11.88
CA VAL A 69 7.93 -15.88 11.93
C VAL A 69 8.03 -16.42 10.52
N GLN A 70 8.94 -17.39 10.33
CA GLN A 70 9.11 -18.07 9.07
C GLN A 70 9.11 -19.57 9.32
N GLY A 71 8.05 -20.21 8.94
CA GLY A 71 7.85 -21.66 9.08
C GLY A 71 7.62 -22.33 7.73
N ARG A 72 7.42 -23.63 7.76
CA ARG A 72 7.12 -24.44 6.57
C ARG A 72 5.74 -24.12 5.98
N ASN A 73 4.77 -23.79 6.82
CA ASN A 73 3.36 -23.61 6.48
C ASN A 73 2.82 -22.23 6.90
N ASN A 74 3.66 -21.35 7.39
CA ASN A 74 3.30 -20.01 7.83
C ASN A 74 4.47 -19.05 7.62
N GLY A 75 4.14 -17.79 7.40
CA GLY A 75 5.09 -16.70 7.34
C GLY A 75 4.39 -15.41 7.74
N ALA A 76 5.03 -14.62 8.59
CA ALA A 76 4.51 -13.31 8.96
C ALA A 76 5.64 -12.38 9.38
N SER A 77 5.46 -11.08 9.11
CA SER A 77 6.23 -10.00 9.71
C SER A 77 5.30 -8.90 10.18
N ALA A 78 5.66 -8.29 11.29
CA ALA A 78 4.93 -7.16 11.87
C ALA A 78 5.92 -6.17 12.48
N SER A 79 5.65 -4.89 12.34
CA SER A 79 6.34 -3.80 13.03
C SER A 79 5.29 -2.82 13.52
N VAL A 80 5.15 -2.68 14.83
CA VAL A 80 4.18 -1.78 15.47
C VAL A 80 4.89 -0.87 16.45
N ARG A 81 4.55 0.42 16.42
CA ARG A 81 5.09 1.46 17.31
C ARG A 81 3.98 2.37 17.79
N VAL A 82 3.90 2.56 19.09
CA VAL A 82 3.12 3.62 19.75
C VAL A 82 4.08 4.67 20.27
N GLU A 83 3.81 5.91 19.99
CA GLU A 83 4.65 7.04 20.37
C GLU A 83 3.82 8.13 21.03
N ARG A 84 4.33 8.70 22.11
CA ARG A 84 3.79 9.88 22.79
C ARG A 84 4.78 11.01 22.67
N THR A 85 4.33 12.14 22.12
CA THR A 85 5.06 13.40 22.07
C THR A 85 4.67 14.27 23.25
N PHE A 86 5.66 14.91 23.91
CA PHE A 86 5.50 15.87 24.96
C PHE A 86 6.13 17.19 24.51
N GLY A 87 5.30 18.19 24.21
CA GLY A 87 5.74 19.53 23.87
C GLY A 87 6.14 20.32 25.15
N TYR A 88 7.08 21.25 25.00
CA TYR A 88 7.46 22.15 26.09
C TYR A 88 6.74 23.48 26.00
N ASP A 89 6.09 23.77 24.88
CA ASP A 89 5.31 24.95 24.62
C ASP A 89 4.03 24.65 23.83
N SER A 90 3.21 25.68 23.59
CA SER A 90 1.93 25.52 22.88
C SER A 90 2.06 25.29 21.37
N THR A 91 3.26 25.39 20.80
CA THR A 91 3.51 25.20 19.37
C THR A 91 3.60 23.72 19.03
N VAL A 92 4.04 22.89 19.99
CA VAL A 92 4.11 21.44 19.86
C VAL A 92 2.86 20.80 20.47
N ALA A 93 2.16 20.01 19.66
CA ALA A 93 1.01 19.28 20.15
C ALA A 93 1.42 18.02 20.93
N ASP A 94 0.91 17.90 22.15
CA ASP A 94 0.87 16.61 22.83
C ASP A 94 0.03 15.63 22.02
N ALA A 95 0.65 14.59 21.51
CA ALA A 95 -0.02 13.63 20.66
C ALA A 95 0.41 12.20 20.95
N THR A 96 -0.54 11.28 20.85
CA THR A 96 -0.24 9.84 20.81
C THR A 96 -0.47 9.34 19.40
N THR A 97 0.52 8.67 18.84
CA THR A 97 0.47 8.14 17.48
C THR A 97 0.72 6.65 17.47
N LEU A 98 -0.07 5.93 16.67
CA LEU A 98 0.13 4.53 16.33
C LEU A 98 0.62 4.45 14.88
N SER A 99 1.72 3.74 14.66
CA SER A 99 2.19 3.40 13.33
C SER A 99 2.61 1.95 13.27
N GLY A 100 2.25 1.25 12.21
CA GLY A 100 2.63 -0.15 12.07
C GLY A 100 2.22 -0.73 10.73
N VAL A 101 2.88 -1.80 10.37
CA VAL A 101 2.54 -2.65 9.23
C VAL A 101 2.73 -4.10 9.64
N ALA A 102 1.78 -4.92 9.26
CA ALA A 102 1.84 -6.37 9.48
C ALA A 102 1.31 -7.09 8.26
N ARG A 103 1.92 -8.21 7.92
CA ARG A 103 1.42 -9.14 6.93
C ARG A 103 1.82 -10.57 7.29
N GLY A 104 0.89 -11.50 7.07
CA GLY A 104 1.19 -12.89 7.32
C GLY A 104 0.22 -13.84 6.62
N TYR A 105 0.65 -15.08 6.53
CA TYR A 105 -0.17 -16.19 6.09
C TYR A 105 0.06 -17.41 6.99
N ALA A 106 -0.94 -18.25 7.09
CA ALA A 106 -0.84 -19.55 7.71
C ALA A 106 -1.61 -20.59 6.88
N CYS A 107 -1.04 -21.78 6.70
CA CYS A 107 -1.70 -22.92 6.07
C CYS A 107 -2.30 -23.79 7.16
N GLY A 108 -3.59 -24.05 7.08
CA GLY A 108 -4.32 -24.90 8.02
C GLY A 108 -5.06 -26.04 7.33
N GLY A 109 -5.27 -27.15 8.04
CA GLY A 109 -6.04 -28.28 7.53
C GLY A 109 -5.43 -28.95 6.30
N PRO A 110 -6.21 -29.27 5.29
CA PRO A 110 -5.70 -29.82 4.03
C PRO A 110 -4.77 -28.79 3.38
N ARG A 111 -3.60 -29.24 2.90
CA ARG A 111 -2.53 -28.40 2.28
C ARG A 111 -2.99 -27.50 1.12
N ALA A 112 -4.25 -27.61 0.76
CA ALA A 112 -4.90 -26.88 -0.32
C ALA A 112 -5.36 -25.46 0.06
N MET A 113 -5.39 -25.13 1.36
CA MET A 113 -6.00 -23.89 1.83
C MET A 113 -5.04 -23.05 2.68
N THR A 114 -4.88 -21.76 2.33
CA THR A 114 -4.08 -20.78 3.08
C THR A 114 -4.91 -19.58 3.55
N ILE A 115 -4.71 -18.90 4.72
CA ILE A 115 -5.20 -17.55 5.09
C ILE A 115 -4.09 -16.54 5.04
N GLU A 116 -4.37 -15.41 4.49
CA GLU A 116 -3.62 -14.19 4.64
C GLU A 116 -4.38 -13.19 5.47
N ALA A 117 -3.60 -12.39 6.13
CA ALA A 117 -4.09 -11.15 6.71
C ALA A 117 -2.99 -10.10 6.67
N GLY A 118 -3.40 -8.85 6.66
CA GLY A 118 -2.49 -7.72 6.79
C GLY A 118 -3.16 -6.54 7.44
N ALA A 119 -2.35 -5.68 8.03
CA ALA A 119 -2.78 -4.46 8.69
C ALA A 119 -1.77 -3.35 8.44
N LEU A 120 -2.25 -2.13 8.32
CA LEU A 120 -1.48 -0.90 8.18
C LEU A 120 -2.07 0.17 9.09
N ALA A 121 -1.21 0.86 9.83
CA ALA A 121 -1.53 2.09 10.52
C ALA A 121 -0.42 3.09 10.22
N THR A 122 -0.75 4.24 9.64
CA THR A 122 0.24 5.27 9.30
C THR A 122 -0.40 6.65 9.31
N ARG A 123 0.43 7.68 9.19
CA ARG A 123 -0.03 9.06 8.99
C ARG A 123 0.23 9.48 7.55
N THR A 124 -0.66 10.29 7.01
CA THR A 124 -0.52 10.88 5.67
C THR A 124 -1.11 12.28 5.66
N ARG A 125 -0.67 13.14 4.74
CA ARG A 125 -1.32 14.43 4.52
C ARG A 125 -2.56 14.26 3.66
N VAL A 126 -3.59 15.02 3.97
CA VAL A 126 -4.88 15.00 3.25
C VAL A 126 -5.03 16.08 2.19
N ASP A 127 -4.11 17.04 2.16
CA ASP A 127 -4.06 17.99 1.06
C ASP A 127 -3.84 17.23 -0.24
N GLY A 128 -4.51 17.65 -1.31
CA GLY A 128 -4.50 16.95 -2.60
C GLY A 128 -3.14 16.74 -3.25
N ASN A 129 -2.06 17.07 -2.54
CA ASN A 129 -0.68 17.10 -3.01
C ASN A 129 0.20 16.00 -2.42
N GLY A 130 -0.37 15.01 -1.74
CA GLY A 130 0.31 13.76 -1.46
C GLY A 130 0.82 13.54 -0.04
N ALA A 131 1.49 12.40 0.14
CA ALA A 131 2.00 11.90 1.40
C ALA A 131 3.30 12.59 1.82
N ALA A 132 3.29 13.89 2.04
CA ALA A 132 4.39 14.54 2.73
C ALA A 132 4.45 14.03 4.17
N THR A 133 5.65 13.76 4.68
CA THR A 133 5.82 13.49 6.10
C THR A 133 5.38 14.71 6.88
N PRO A 134 4.54 14.57 7.91
CA PRO A 134 4.16 15.69 8.74
C PRO A 134 5.41 16.37 9.31
N ALA A 135 5.42 17.70 9.36
CA ALA A 135 6.49 18.43 10.00
C ALA A 135 6.65 17.94 11.46
N PRO A 136 7.87 17.58 11.88
CA PRO A 136 8.09 17.07 13.22
C PRO A 136 7.61 18.06 14.28
N GLY A 137 6.76 17.60 15.20
CA GLY A 137 6.34 18.34 16.39
C GLY A 137 5.24 19.38 16.19
N ARG A 138 4.94 19.85 14.98
CA ARG A 138 3.89 20.88 14.77
C ARG A 138 2.49 20.29 14.66
N ARG A 139 1.48 21.07 15.08
CA ARG A 139 0.09 20.78 14.74
C ARG A 139 -0.12 21.08 13.26
N ASP A 140 -0.17 20.04 12.46
CA ASP A 140 -0.53 20.15 11.05
C ASP A 140 -1.96 19.61 10.86
N PRO A 141 -2.95 20.50 10.61
CA PRO A 141 -4.34 20.10 10.42
C PRO A 141 -4.53 19.24 9.16
N ALA A 142 -3.58 19.27 8.22
CA ALA A 142 -3.59 18.45 7.03
C ALA A 142 -3.13 17.01 7.28
N VAL A 143 -2.69 16.64 8.48
CA VAL A 143 -2.26 15.28 8.81
C VAL A 143 -3.43 14.43 9.26
N SER A 144 -3.67 13.35 8.59
CA SER A 144 -4.64 12.32 8.94
C SER A 144 -3.99 11.01 9.36
N ARG A 145 -4.78 10.16 10.02
CA ARG A 145 -4.42 8.79 10.36
C ARG A 145 -5.10 7.84 9.38
N LEU A 146 -4.31 6.97 8.77
CA LEU A 146 -4.79 5.93 7.87
C LEU A 146 -4.68 4.58 8.55
N TYR A 147 -5.78 3.84 8.55
CA TYR A 147 -5.85 2.45 8.97
C TYR A 147 -6.36 1.60 7.82
N SER A 148 -5.75 0.46 7.59
CA SER A 148 -6.24 -0.52 6.61
C SER A 148 -6.00 -1.92 7.12
N VAL A 149 -6.98 -2.79 6.95
CA VAL A 149 -6.87 -4.21 7.27
C VAL A 149 -7.45 -5.05 6.15
N TYR A 150 -6.93 -6.25 5.97
CA TYR A 150 -7.56 -7.25 5.13
C TYR A 150 -7.37 -8.64 5.71
N ALA A 151 -8.27 -9.53 5.34
CA ALA A 151 -8.14 -10.95 5.57
C ALA A 151 -8.93 -11.74 4.53
N GLY A 152 -8.50 -12.95 4.28
CA GLY A 152 -9.30 -13.82 3.43
C GLY A 152 -8.66 -15.17 3.07
N PRO A 153 -9.45 -16.15 2.61
CA PRO A 153 -9.07 -17.48 2.19
C PRO A 153 -8.61 -17.57 0.75
N ASN A 154 -7.73 -18.54 0.48
CA ASN A 154 -7.25 -18.89 -0.85
C ASN A 154 -7.07 -20.40 -0.90
N VAL A 155 -7.62 -20.99 -1.88
CA VAL A 155 -7.60 -22.42 -2.15
C VAL A 155 -6.81 -22.68 -3.42
N ARG A 156 -5.83 -23.56 -3.33
CA ARG A 156 -5.14 -24.09 -4.49
C ARG A 156 -5.12 -25.61 -4.39
N THR A 157 -5.80 -26.27 -5.32
CA THR A 157 -5.92 -27.72 -5.34
C THR A 157 -5.96 -28.24 -6.77
N SER A 158 -5.94 -29.54 -6.93
CA SER A 158 -6.12 -30.21 -8.23
C SER A 158 -7.09 -31.36 -8.10
N ALA A 159 -7.89 -31.57 -9.14
CA ALA A 159 -8.79 -32.71 -9.28
C ALA A 159 -8.50 -33.38 -10.63
N GLY A 160 -7.74 -34.49 -10.62
CA GLY A 160 -7.18 -35.08 -11.83
C GLY A 160 -6.23 -34.09 -12.51
N ASP A 161 -6.45 -33.82 -13.80
CA ASP A 161 -5.67 -32.88 -14.60
C ASP A 161 -6.10 -31.42 -14.43
N ALA A 162 -7.21 -31.16 -13.73
CA ALA A 162 -7.72 -29.82 -13.51
C ALA A 162 -7.06 -29.18 -12.27
N GLU A 163 -6.49 -27.98 -12.45
CA GLU A 163 -6.02 -27.12 -11.37
C GLU A 163 -7.13 -26.14 -10.98
N ILE A 164 -7.39 -26.03 -9.69
CA ILE A 164 -8.41 -25.16 -9.11
C ILE A 164 -7.72 -24.13 -8.22
N ASN A 165 -7.90 -22.87 -8.55
CA ASN A 165 -7.44 -21.75 -7.75
C ASN A 165 -8.64 -20.87 -7.42
N ALA A 166 -8.85 -20.56 -6.14
CA ALA A 166 -9.91 -19.64 -5.70
C ALA A 166 -9.41 -18.81 -4.54
N ASN A 167 -9.79 -17.54 -4.51
CA ASN A 167 -9.50 -16.65 -3.38
C ASN A 167 -10.69 -15.73 -3.11
N TYR A 168 -10.83 -15.39 -1.85
CA TYR A 168 -11.71 -14.31 -1.40
C TYR A 168 -10.94 -13.41 -0.46
N ARG A 169 -11.24 -12.13 -0.48
CA ARG A 169 -10.63 -11.14 0.40
C ARG A 169 -11.68 -10.13 0.85
N PHE A 170 -11.74 -9.95 2.14
CA PHE A 170 -12.40 -8.83 2.79
C PHE A 170 -11.34 -7.78 3.14
N GLY A 171 -11.62 -6.51 2.89
CA GLY A 171 -10.78 -5.38 3.26
C GLY A 171 -11.61 -4.27 3.89
N TYR A 172 -10.98 -3.51 4.79
CA TYR A 172 -11.52 -2.28 5.36
C TYR A 172 -10.41 -1.25 5.45
N THR A 173 -10.70 -0.03 5.01
CA THR A 173 -9.76 1.10 5.09
C THR A 173 -10.49 2.31 5.66
N LYS A 174 -9.84 3.03 6.59
CA LYS A 174 -10.37 4.24 7.22
C LYS A 174 -9.29 5.32 7.30
N VAL A 175 -9.70 6.57 7.02
CA VAL A 175 -8.90 7.77 7.23
C VAL A 175 -9.57 8.65 8.27
N GLU A 176 -8.89 8.87 9.39
CA GLU A 176 -9.32 9.81 10.43
C GLU A 176 -8.63 11.15 10.19
N ALA A 177 -9.36 12.10 9.64
CA ALA A 177 -8.94 13.49 9.58
C ALA A 177 -9.51 14.21 10.81
N PRO A 178 -8.68 14.75 11.71
CA PRO A 178 -9.16 15.34 12.97
C PRO A 178 -9.98 16.62 12.77
N ASP A 179 -9.75 17.33 11.66
CA ASP A 179 -10.45 18.57 11.33
C ASP A 179 -10.75 18.63 9.83
N ALA A 180 -11.84 19.33 9.49
CA ALA A 180 -12.20 19.61 8.11
C ALA A 180 -11.13 20.47 7.44
N VAL A 181 -10.40 19.91 6.51
CA VAL A 181 -9.24 20.56 5.92
C VAL A 181 -9.66 21.59 4.87
N ALA A 182 -9.57 22.87 5.23
CA ALA A 182 -9.36 23.93 4.24
C ALA A 182 -7.85 24.01 3.98
N VAL A 183 -7.44 23.71 2.76
CA VAL A 183 -6.04 23.62 2.32
C VAL A 183 -5.31 24.98 2.43
N ALA A 184 -6.06 26.08 2.42
CA ALA A 184 -5.60 27.43 2.72
C ALA A 184 -6.74 28.26 3.29
N PRO A 185 -6.47 29.38 4.00
CA PRO A 185 -7.51 30.28 4.44
C PRO A 185 -8.35 30.78 3.25
N GLY A 186 -9.66 30.46 3.26
CA GLY A 186 -10.59 30.82 2.20
C GLY A 186 -10.67 29.85 1.01
N ALA A 187 -9.87 28.78 0.99
CA ALA A 187 -10.00 27.74 -0.02
C ALA A 187 -11.19 26.81 0.24
N PRO A 188 -11.80 26.21 -0.81
CA PRO A 188 -12.80 25.16 -0.64
C PRO A 188 -12.22 23.99 0.13
N ARG A 189 -13.03 23.38 1.01
CA ARG A 189 -12.64 22.18 1.76
C ARG A 189 -12.50 20.99 0.81
N VAL A 190 -11.47 20.20 1.02
CA VAL A 190 -11.25 18.97 0.24
C VAL A 190 -12.16 17.87 0.80
N ASP A 191 -12.89 17.18 -0.08
CA ASP A 191 -13.64 15.98 0.28
C ASP A 191 -12.68 14.80 0.50
N VAL A 192 -12.22 14.67 1.73
CA VAL A 192 -11.26 13.66 2.16
C VAL A 192 -11.95 12.32 2.29
N PHE A 193 -11.34 11.26 1.78
CA PHE A 193 -11.80 9.89 1.98
C PHE A 193 -12.06 9.60 3.48
N ASP A 194 -13.17 8.94 3.79
CA ASP A 194 -13.51 8.51 5.15
C ASP A 194 -13.20 7.03 5.34
N ASP A 195 -14.07 6.15 4.85
CA ASP A 195 -13.84 4.71 4.92
C ASP A 195 -14.39 3.96 3.70
N SER A 196 -13.92 2.73 3.51
CA SER A 196 -14.51 1.80 2.58
C SER A 196 -14.40 0.35 3.05
N THR A 197 -15.38 -0.45 2.63
CA THR A 197 -15.35 -1.90 2.70
C THR A 197 -15.11 -2.50 1.33
N ILE A 198 -14.30 -3.56 1.27
CA ILE A 198 -13.88 -4.19 0.03
C ILE A 198 -14.17 -5.68 0.10
N HIS A 199 -14.78 -6.20 -0.97
CA HIS A 199 -14.95 -7.61 -1.23
C HIS A 199 -14.34 -7.95 -2.58
N ALA A 200 -13.35 -8.84 -2.60
CA ALA A 200 -12.73 -9.30 -3.83
C ALA A 200 -12.70 -10.82 -3.85
N ALA A 201 -13.21 -11.41 -4.91
CA ALA A 201 -13.20 -12.85 -5.12
C ALA A 201 -12.71 -13.17 -6.53
N ASN A 202 -11.91 -14.21 -6.67
CA ASN A 202 -11.52 -14.74 -7.97
C ASN A 202 -11.52 -16.27 -7.88
N ALA A 203 -11.91 -16.91 -8.97
CA ALA A 203 -11.82 -18.36 -9.13
C ALA A 203 -11.37 -18.68 -10.55
N HIS A 204 -10.54 -19.71 -10.69
CA HIS A 204 -10.10 -20.24 -11.98
C HIS A 204 -9.94 -21.75 -11.90
N VAL A 205 -10.42 -22.43 -12.93
CA VAL A 205 -10.24 -23.86 -13.13
C VAL A 205 -9.68 -24.07 -14.53
N GLY A 206 -8.58 -24.81 -14.64
CA GLY A 206 -7.97 -25.06 -15.93
C GLY A 206 -7.05 -26.26 -15.94
N SER A 207 -6.69 -26.73 -17.11
CA SER A 207 -5.72 -27.81 -17.33
C SER A 207 -4.36 -27.27 -17.75
N ARG A 208 -3.31 -28.01 -17.42
CA ARG A 208 -1.96 -27.71 -17.94
C ARG A 208 -1.81 -28.18 -19.39
N PRO A 209 -0.97 -27.50 -20.19
CA PRO A 209 -0.53 -28.03 -21.46
C PRO A 209 0.09 -29.42 -21.30
N GLY A 210 -0.33 -30.38 -22.17
CA GLY A 210 0.12 -31.77 -22.11
C GLY A 210 -0.73 -32.69 -21.24
N ALA A 211 -1.77 -32.17 -20.57
CA ALA A 211 -2.68 -32.98 -19.75
C ALA A 211 -4.11 -32.40 -19.76
N PRO A 212 -5.07 -32.99 -20.46
CA PRO A 212 -5.00 -34.06 -21.49
C PRO A 212 -4.69 -33.54 -22.91
N LEU A 213 -4.73 -32.20 -23.13
CA LEU A 213 -4.54 -31.55 -24.42
C LEU A 213 -3.12 -31.00 -24.55
N PRO A 214 -2.58 -30.83 -25.79
CA PRO A 214 -1.28 -30.20 -25.99
C PRO A 214 -1.28 -28.73 -25.57
N VAL A 215 -2.44 -28.12 -25.37
CA VAL A 215 -2.65 -26.76 -24.88
C VAL A 215 -3.35 -26.81 -23.53
N GLY A 216 -3.06 -25.82 -22.67
CA GLY A 216 -3.84 -25.60 -21.47
C GLY A 216 -5.12 -24.86 -21.80
N VAL A 217 -6.23 -25.23 -21.18
CA VAL A 217 -7.51 -24.55 -21.30
C VAL A 217 -8.05 -24.25 -19.90
N GLY A 218 -8.68 -23.09 -19.74
CA GLY A 218 -9.20 -22.70 -18.46
C GLY A 218 -10.42 -21.80 -18.57
N VAL A 219 -11.14 -21.71 -17.46
CA VAL A 219 -12.22 -20.75 -17.24
C VAL A 219 -12.09 -20.17 -15.86
N GLY A 220 -12.25 -18.87 -15.75
CA GLY A 220 -12.20 -18.16 -14.48
C GLY A 220 -13.16 -17.00 -14.44
N GLY A 221 -13.34 -16.45 -13.26
CA GLY A 221 -14.13 -15.26 -13.05
C GLY A 221 -13.64 -14.49 -11.83
N GLY A 222 -13.96 -13.22 -11.81
CA GLY A 222 -13.65 -12.33 -10.70
C GLY A 222 -14.84 -11.46 -10.34
N PHE A 223 -14.89 -11.12 -9.08
CA PHE A 223 -15.83 -10.16 -8.51
C PHE A 223 -15.08 -9.21 -7.60
N TYR A 224 -15.29 -7.93 -7.78
CA TYR A 224 -14.79 -6.87 -6.91
C TYR A 224 -15.91 -5.91 -6.58
N GLN A 225 -16.07 -5.62 -5.30
CA GLN A 225 -16.96 -4.56 -4.83
C GLN A 225 -16.24 -3.74 -3.79
N GLU A 226 -16.33 -2.43 -3.92
CA GLU A 226 -15.88 -1.46 -2.93
C GLU A 226 -17.03 -0.49 -2.66
N ASP A 227 -17.44 -0.42 -1.39
CA ASP A 227 -18.42 0.54 -0.89
C ASP A 227 -17.67 1.60 -0.10
N VAL A 228 -17.65 2.85 -0.62
CA VAL A 228 -17.02 4.01 0.00
C VAL A 228 -18.10 4.84 0.69
N SER A 229 -17.90 5.17 1.96
CA SER A 229 -18.88 5.90 2.77
C SER A 229 -19.16 7.33 2.26
N ASN A 230 -18.14 8.01 1.74
CA ASN A 230 -18.31 9.33 1.12
C ASN A 230 -19.30 9.27 -0.03
N LEU A 231 -20.45 9.98 0.13
CA LEU A 231 -21.51 10.05 -0.88
C LEU A 231 -22.01 8.67 -1.34
N ASP A 232 -21.89 7.67 -0.46
CA ASP A 232 -22.33 6.29 -0.70
C ASP A 232 -21.86 5.77 -2.08
N GLN A 233 -20.57 5.98 -2.41
CA GLN A 233 -20.01 5.53 -3.68
C GLN A 233 -19.87 4.01 -3.68
N ARG A 234 -20.13 3.38 -4.83
CA ARG A 234 -19.96 1.94 -5.02
C ARG A 234 -19.26 1.66 -6.34
N VAL A 235 -18.25 0.85 -6.28
CA VAL A 235 -17.64 0.18 -7.44
C VAL A 235 -18.06 -1.27 -7.41
N ARG A 236 -18.54 -1.78 -8.52
CA ARG A 236 -18.82 -3.20 -8.74
C ARG A 236 -18.21 -3.62 -10.08
N ASP A 237 -17.39 -4.63 -10.06
CA ASP A 237 -16.71 -5.21 -11.24
C ASP A 237 -16.89 -6.72 -11.17
N ALA A 238 -17.57 -7.29 -12.14
CA ALA A 238 -17.75 -8.72 -12.29
C ALA A 238 -17.32 -9.14 -13.69
N HIS A 239 -16.62 -10.26 -13.82
CA HIS A 239 -16.23 -10.78 -15.11
C HIS A 239 -16.09 -12.30 -15.09
N VAL A 240 -16.29 -12.88 -16.27
CA VAL A 240 -15.98 -14.29 -16.57
C VAL A 240 -15.11 -14.35 -17.81
N ARG A 241 -14.12 -15.25 -17.84
CA ARG A 241 -13.14 -15.36 -18.92
C ARG A 241 -12.77 -16.82 -19.13
N ALA A 242 -12.76 -17.25 -20.39
CA ALA A 242 -12.14 -18.49 -20.83
C ALA A 242 -10.76 -18.17 -21.43
N ASP A 243 -9.79 -19.04 -21.21
CA ASP A 243 -8.42 -18.85 -21.68
C ASP A 243 -7.80 -20.12 -22.25
N VAL A 244 -6.83 -19.89 -23.12
CA VAL A 244 -6.01 -20.94 -23.73
C VAL A 244 -4.55 -20.58 -23.54
N THR A 245 -3.75 -21.53 -23.07
CA THR A 245 -2.29 -21.44 -22.94
C THR A 245 -1.62 -22.36 -23.95
N VAL A 246 -0.89 -21.78 -24.88
CA VAL A 246 -0.16 -22.49 -25.95
C VAL A 246 1.33 -22.48 -25.62
N PRO A 247 1.96 -23.62 -25.30
CA PRO A 247 3.41 -23.67 -25.09
C PRO A 247 4.14 -23.43 -26.43
N ILE A 248 5.00 -22.43 -26.48
CA ILE A 248 5.87 -22.11 -27.61
C ILE A 248 7.22 -22.82 -27.44
N GLY A 249 7.60 -23.08 -26.21
CA GLY A 249 8.82 -23.75 -25.84
C GLY A 249 8.80 -24.21 -24.37
N PRO A 250 9.86 -24.80 -23.86
CA PRO A 250 9.88 -25.35 -22.50
C PRO A 250 9.65 -24.32 -21.39
N ASN A 251 9.94 -23.05 -21.67
CA ASN A 251 9.88 -21.98 -20.68
C ASN A 251 9.03 -20.78 -21.13
N LEU A 252 8.39 -20.87 -22.30
CA LEU A 252 7.61 -19.79 -22.90
C LEU A 252 6.27 -20.31 -23.38
N ALA A 253 5.19 -19.64 -23.00
CA ALA A 253 3.85 -19.90 -23.47
C ALA A 253 3.17 -18.59 -23.91
N ALA A 254 2.38 -18.66 -24.97
CA ALA A 254 1.40 -17.64 -25.30
C ALA A 254 0.10 -17.94 -24.55
N VAL A 255 -0.57 -16.89 -24.09
CA VAL A 255 -1.87 -16.97 -23.43
C VAL A 255 -2.85 -16.07 -24.17
N GLY A 256 -4.05 -16.55 -24.43
CA GLY A 256 -5.13 -15.76 -24.98
C GLY A 256 -6.42 -16.02 -24.22
N GLY A 257 -7.22 -15.00 -24.00
CA GLY A 257 -8.49 -15.15 -23.32
C GLY A 257 -9.59 -14.29 -23.91
N VAL A 258 -10.81 -14.76 -23.77
CA VAL A 258 -12.03 -14.05 -24.14
C VAL A 258 -13.06 -14.21 -23.04
N GLY A 259 -13.84 -13.19 -22.79
CA GLY A 259 -14.81 -13.20 -21.71
C GLY A 259 -15.83 -12.07 -21.80
N TYR A 260 -16.54 -11.88 -20.72
CA TYR A 260 -17.54 -10.83 -20.56
C TYR A 260 -17.36 -10.15 -19.22
N GLU A 261 -17.50 -8.82 -19.19
CA GLU A 261 -17.48 -8.03 -17.95
C GLU A 261 -18.75 -7.20 -17.79
N ASP A 262 -19.04 -6.90 -16.55
CA ASP A 262 -20.09 -5.97 -16.10
C ASP A 262 -19.45 -5.10 -14.99
N VAL A 263 -19.31 -3.80 -15.26
CA VAL A 263 -18.65 -2.86 -14.36
C VAL A 263 -19.51 -1.63 -14.16
N GLU A 264 -19.90 -1.38 -12.92
CA GLU A 264 -20.71 -0.22 -12.52
C GLU A 264 -19.98 0.61 -11.47
N VAL A 265 -19.97 1.93 -11.64
CA VAL A 265 -19.65 2.90 -10.60
C VAL A 265 -20.83 3.81 -10.39
N SER A 266 -21.32 3.89 -9.16
CA SER A 266 -22.46 4.72 -8.78
C SER A 266 -22.20 5.47 -7.48
N ASN A 267 -22.87 6.63 -7.30
CA ASN A 267 -22.84 7.41 -6.07
C ASN A 267 -24.17 8.12 -5.81
N ARG A 268 -24.35 8.61 -4.59
CA ARG A 268 -25.43 9.57 -4.25
C ARG A 268 -24.93 11.00 -4.37
N ASP A 269 -25.85 11.97 -4.40
CA ASP A 269 -25.47 13.38 -4.31
C ASP A 269 -25.31 13.82 -2.84
N ALA A 270 -24.72 14.98 -2.63
CA ALA A 270 -24.73 15.63 -1.33
C ALA A 270 -26.12 16.22 -1.02
N LEU A 271 -26.48 16.19 0.27
CA LEU A 271 -27.63 16.95 0.78
C LEU A 271 -27.43 18.43 0.45
N ARG A 272 -28.50 19.10 0.00
CA ARG A 272 -28.45 20.52 -0.35
C ARG A 272 -29.27 21.35 0.63
N ASP A 273 -28.76 22.53 0.96
CA ASP A 273 -29.47 23.52 1.74
C ASP A 273 -30.61 24.19 0.91
N ALA A 274 -31.36 25.09 1.54
CA ALA A 274 -32.46 25.82 0.87
C ALA A 274 -31.98 26.72 -0.28
N ALA A 275 -30.71 27.07 -0.35
CA ALA A 275 -30.09 27.84 -1.42
C ALA A 275 -29.51 26.94 -2.55
N GLY A 276 -29.59 25.60 -2.39
CA GLY A 276 -29.08 24.63 -3.34
C GLY A 276 -27.60 24.30 -3.18
N ASN A 277 -26.91 24.82 -2.15
CA ASN A 277 -25.52 24.52 -1.89
C ASN A 277 -25.37 23.15 -1.21
N PRO A 278 -24.30 22.40 -1.49
CA PRO A 278 -24.04 21.14 -0.81
C PRO A 278 -23.74 21.38 0.67
N VAL A 279 -24.38 20.60 1.54
CA VAL A 279 -24.16 20.64 2.99
C VAL A 279 -22.85 19.92 3.32
N ILE A 280 -22.02 20.58 4.12
CA ILE A 280 -20.76 20.03 4.64
C ILE A 280 -20.95 19.74 6.13
N GLY A 281 -20.62 18.54 6.57
CA GLY A 281 -20.64 18.11 7.94
C GLY A 281 -19.55 18.76 8.80
N ALA A 282 -19.61 18.53 10.11
CA ALA A 282 -18.61 19.04 11.06
C ALA A 282 -17.20 18.45 10.81
N ASP A 283 -17.15 17.27 10.21
CA ASP A 283 -15.94 16.57 9.76
C ASP A 283 -15.38 17.08 8.43
N GLY A 284 -16.03 18.08 7.81
CA GLY A 284 -15.65 18.69 6.54
C GLY A 284 -15.99 17.90 5.29
N ARG A 285 -16.66 16.78 5.43
CA ARG A 285 -17.11 15.94 4.31
C ARG A 285 -18.50 16.37 3.87
N PHE A 286 -18.84 16.08 2.62
CA PHE A 286 -20.21 16.26 2.14
C PHE A 286 -21.18 15.32 2.87
N VAL A 287 -22.30 15.86 3.35
CA VAL A 287 -23.37 15.04 3.91
C VAL A 287 -24.12 14.34 2.79
N THR A 288 -24.15 13.01 2.81
CA THR A 288 -24.84 12.22 1.79
C THR A 288 -26.37 12.42 1.84
N ASP A 289 -26.99 12.70 0.70
CA ASP A 289 -28.45 12.64 0.57
C ASP A 289 -28.91 11.18 0.50
N ALA A 290 -29.20 10.60 1.66
CA ALA A 290 -29.67 9.21 1.75
C ALA A 290 -31.07 9.00 1.15
N SER A 291 -31.88 10.08 0.94
CA SER A 291 -33.20 10.02 0.34
C SER A 291 -33.17 10.04 -1.18
N GLY A 292 -32.11 10.59 -1.77
CA GLY A 292 -31.91 10.65 -3.22
C GLY A 292 -31.53 9.29 -3.83
N PRO A 293 -31.81 9.06 -5.11
CA PRO A 293 -31.41 7.83 -5.79
C PRO A 293 -29.90 7.79 -6.01
N ARG A 294 -29.34 6.59 -6.12
CA ARG A 294 -27.99 6.42 -6.68
C ARG A 294 -27.98 6.85 -8.13
N ARG A 295 -26.91 7.54 -8.53
CA ARG A 295 -26.66 7.96 -9.91
C ARG A 295 -25.46 7.20 -10.47
N ILE A 296 -25.59 6.72 -11.68
CA ILE A 296 -24.53 6.00 -12.38
C ILE A 296 -23.48 7.01 -12.86
N ALA A 297 -22.25 6.79 -12.44
CA ALA A 297 -21.09 7.57 -12.86
C ALA A 297 -20.36 6.91 -14.05
N TYR A 298 -20.34 5.59 -14.07
CA TYR A 298 -19.73 4.79 -15.12
C TYR A 298 -20.45 3.43 -15.17
N ASP A 299 -20.78 3.00 -16.36
CA ASP A 299 -21.40 1.71 -16.63
C ASP A 299 -20.82 1.16 -17.93
N THR A 300 -20.33 -0.07 -17.88
CA THR A 300 -19.89 -0.79 -19.09
C THR A 300 -20.11 -2.27 -18.90
N SER A 301 -20.71 -2.86 -19.92
CA SER A 301 -20.85 -4.31 -20.02
C SER A 301 -20.49 -4.76 -21.43
N GLY A 302 -19.75 -5.85 -21.57
CA GLY A 302 -19.41 -6.32 -22.89
C GLY A 302 -18.29 -7.32 -22.97
N LEU A 303 -17.89 -7.59 -24.20
CA LEU A 303 -16.84 -8.54 -24.51
C LEU A 303 -15.49 -8.00 -24.08
N ILE A 304 -14.76 -8.81 -23.33
CA ILE A 304 -13.36 -8.59 -22.98
C ILE A 304 -12.49 -9.63 -23.68
N TRP A 305 -11.27 -9.25 -23.97
CA TRP A 305 -10.27 -10.16 -24.50
C TRP A 305 -8.86 -9.70 -24.11
N ASP A 306 -7.94 -10.62 -24.05
CA ASP A 306 -6.52 -10.35 -23.89
C ASP A 306 -5.66 -11.38 -24.59
N VAL A 307 -4.46 -10.95 -24.92
CA VAL A 307 -3.36 -11.80 -25.37
C VAL A 307 -2.13 -11.46 -24.56
N GLY A 308 -1.33 -12.47 -24.27
CA GLY A 308 -0.15 -12.28 -23.46
C GLY A 308 0.86 -13.40 -23.59
N VAL A 309 1.91 -13.24 -22.82
CA VAL A 309 3.01 -14.20 -22.74
C VAL A 309 3.33 -14.51 -21.28
N VAL A 310 3.64 -15.77 -21.01
CA VAL A 310 4.18 -16.25 -19.74
C VAL A 310 5.57 -16.83 -20.01
N TRP A 311 6.58 -16.31 -19.33
CA TRP A 311 7.97 -16.72 -19.50
C TRP A 311 8.60 -17.08 -18.16
N ARG A 312 9.03 -18.33 -18.02
CA ARG A 312 9.61 -18.90 -16.80
C ARG A 312 10.88 -19.67 -17.11
N PRO A 313 11.99 -18.99 -17.47
CA PRO A 313 13.23 -19.64 -17.90
C PRO A 313 13.95 -20.38 -16.77
N SER A 314 13.66 -20.04 -15.52
CA SER A 314 14.24 -20.68 -14.34
C SER A 314 13.31 -20.56 -13.13
N SER A 315 13.61 -21.28 -12.06
CA SER A 315 12.90 -21.12 -10.76
C SER A 315 13.08 -19.73 -10.12
N ARG A 316 14.01 -18.93 -10.65
CA ARG A 316 14.36 -17.58 -10.15
C ARG A 316 13.86 -16.44 -11.03
N THR A 317 13.19 -16.77 -12.13
CA THR A 317 12.71 -15.78 -13.10
C THR A 317 11.31 -16.14 -13.55
N ALA A 318 10.39 -15.21 -13.40
CA ALA A 318 9.04 -15.33 -13.92
C ALA A 318 8.60 -13.99 -14.50
N ALA A 319 8.02 -14.03 -15.68
CA ALA A 319 7.43 -12.88 -16.35
C ALA A 319 6.05 -13.25 -16.89
N GLU A 320 5.15 -12.30 -16.79
CA GLU A 320 3.82 -12.38 -17.38
C GLU A 320 3.42 -10.98 -17.86
N ALA A 321 2.97 -10.87 -19.10
CA ALA A 321 2.52 -9.60 -19.66
C ALA A 321 1.35 -9.85 -20.60
N HIS A 322 0.30 -9.03 -20.45
CA HIS A 322 -0.94 -9.10 -21.20
C HIS A 322 -1.34 -7.72 -21.72
N ILE A 323 -1.93 -7.72 -22.91
CA ILE A 323 -2.63 -6.57 -23.49
C ILE A 323 -3.99 -7.03 -24.00
N GLY A 324 -5.01 -6.21 -23.86
CA GLY A 324 -6.36 -6.57 -24.28
C GLY A 324 -7.35 -5.42 -24.22
N LYS A 325 -8.62 -5.76 -24.14
CA LYS A 325 -9.72 -4.81 -23.95
C LYS A 325 -10.44 -5.11 -22.64
N ARG A 326 -10.53 -4.12 -21.75
CA ARG A 326 -11.33 -4.07 -20.54
C ARG A 326 -11.77 -2.64 -20.26
N TYR A 327 -12.85 -2.45 -19.50
CA TYR A 327 -13.36 -1.11 -19.17
C TYR A 327 -13.60 -0.24 -20.42
N ASP A 328 -14.13 -0.86 -21.48
CA ASP A 328 -14.36 -0.27 -22.81
C ASP A 328 -13.14 0.43 -23.42
N SER A 329 -11.94 -0.01 -23.08
CA SER A 329 -10.68 0.54 -23.62
C SER A 329 -9.54 -0.48 -23.54
N THR A 330 -8.42 -0.15 -24.18
CA THR A 330 -7.20 -0.95 -24.06
C THR A 330 -6.77 -1.05 -22.60
N THR A 331 -6.49 -2.26 -22.15
CA THR A 331 -5.93 -2.60 -20.84
C THR A 331 -4.59 -3.30 -21.01
N TYR A 332 -3.73 -3.16 -20.02
CA TYR A 332 -2.46 -3.88 -19.93
C TYR A 332 -2.16 -4.19 -18.47
N TYR A 333 -1.67 -5.40 -18.24
CA TYR A 333 -1.24 -5.84 -16.91
C TYR A 333 -0.12 -6.84 -17.03
N GLY A 334 0.67 -6.98 -15.98
CA GLY A 334 1.76 -7.93 -15.99
C GLY A 334 2.64 -7.84 -14.76
N SER A 335 3.52 -8.81 -14.64
CA SER A 335 4.49 -8.87 -13.57
C SER A 335 5.80 -9.47 -14.08
N PHE A 336 6.91 -9.02 -13.49
CA PHE A 336 8.23 -9.59 -13.70
C PHE A 336 8.91 -9.74 -12.35
N ALA A 337 9.41 -10.92 -12.06
CA ALA A 337 10.18 -11.21 -10.86
C ALA A 337 11.47 -11.94 -11.25
N TRP A 338 12.59 -11.44 -10.74
CA TRP A 338 13.91 -11.99 -11.00
C TRP A 338 14.77 -11.95 -9.74
N ALA A 339 15.20 -13.11 -9.27
CA ALA A 339 16.09 -13.26 -8.13
C ALA A 339 17.45 -13.84 -8.59
N PRO A 340 18.38 -12.99 -9.09
CA PRO A 340 19.68 -13.47 -9.61
C PRO A 340 20.49 -14.22 -8.55
N SER A 341 20.25 -13.95 -7.29
CA SER A 341 20.86 -14.67 -6.16
C SER A 341 19.85 -14.78 -5.00
N SER A 342 20.21 -15.55 -3.96
CA SER A 342 19.43 -15.58 -2.70
C SER A 342 19.53 -14.27 -1.90
N ARG A 343 20.30 -13.29 -2.36
CA ARG A 343 20.56 -12.01 -1.70
C ARG A 343 20.17 -10.81 -2.56
N SER A 344 19.52 -11.02 -3.68
CA SER A 344 19.09 -9.95 -4.56
C SER A 344 17.80 -10.32 -5.27
N SER A 345 16.91 -9.35 -5.43
CA SER A 345 15.65 -9.50 -6.17
C SER A 345 15.32 -8.23 -6.92
N PHE A 346 14.71 -8.41 -8.09
CA PHE A 346 14.11 -7.37 -8.89
C PHE A 346 12.65 -7.76 -9.16
N ASN A 347 11.74 -6.82 -8.95
CA ASN A 347 10.32 -7.00 -9.25
C ASN A 347 9.79 -5.81 -10.03
N ALA A 348 8.90 -6.11 -10.97
CA ALA A 348 8.15 -5.12 -11.72
C ALA A 348 6.69 -5.54 -11.78
N SER A 349 5.77 -4.59 -11.73
CA SER A 349 4.34 -4.82 -11.94
C SER A 349 3.72 -3.69 -12.73
N ILE A 350 2.76 -4.06 -13.58
CA ILE A 350 1.92 -3.13 -14.35
C ILE A 350 0.48 -3.48 -14.01
N TYR A 351 -0.34 -2.47 -13.74
CA TYR A 351 -1.73 -2.67 -13.36
C TYR A 351 -2.67 -1.66 -14.01
N ASP A 352 -3.91 -2.08 -14.21
CA ASP A 352 -5.04 -1.28 -14.68
C ASP A 352 -6.30 -1.76 -13.95
N GLY A 353 -7.10 -0.87 -13.38
CA GLY A 353 -8.33 -1.24 -12.68
C GLY A 353 -9.11 -0.07 -12.12
N VAL A 354 -10.40 -0.28 -11.91
CA VAL A 354 -11.30 0.69 -11.28
C VAL A 354 -11.38 0.40 -9.78
N THR A 355 -11.24 1.44 -8.95
CA THR A 355 -11.21 1.31 -7.48
C THR A 355 -11.37 2.66 -6.80
N GLY A 356 -11.69 2.65 -5.52
CA GLY A 356 -11.51 3.78 -4.62
C GLY A 356 -10.14 3.78 -3.96
N PHE A 357 -9.90 4.78 -3.12
CA PHE A 357 -8.65 4.91 -2.36
C PHE A 357 -8.40 3.70 -1.45
N GLY A 358 -9.43 3.24 -0.73
CA GLY A 358 -9.31 2.10 0.18
C GLY A 358 -8.92 0.82 -0.53
N GLY A 359 -9.50 0.54 -1.68
CA GLY A 359 -9.16 -0.63 -2.48
C GLY A 359 -7.74 -0.58 -3.04
N GLN A 360 -7.23 0.61 -3.36
CA GLN A 360 -5.84 0.78 -3.78
C GLN A 360 -4.86 0.52 -2.62
N VAL A 361 -5.13 1.07 -1.43
CA VAL A 361 -4.32 0.80 -0.21
C VAL A 361 -4.32 -0.68 0.12
N ASN A 362 -5.48 -1.32 0.08
CA ASN A 362 -5.63 -2.73 0.38
C ASN A 362 -4.84 -3.62 -0.60
N ARG A 363 -4.90 -3.32 -1.91
CA ARG A 363 -4.10 -4.02 -2.93
C ARG A 363 -2.59 -3.86 -2.70
N ALA A 364 -2.13 -2.66 -2.37
CA ALA A 364 -0.73 -2.41 -2.08
C ALA A 364 -0.26 -3.16 -0.82
N LEU A 365 -1.09 -3.22 0.22
CA LEU A 365 -0.80 -3.97 1.45
C LEU A 365 -0.69 -5.48 1.19
N VAL A 366 -1.56 -6.02 0.34
CA VAL A 366 -1.52 -7.42 -0.11
C VAL A 366 -0.25 -7.72 -0.92
N ALA A 367 0.26 -6.76 -1.68
CA ALA A 367 1.45 -6.94 -2.51
C ALA A 367 2.77 -6.92 -1.70
N LEU A 368 2.74 -6.54 -0.42
CA LEU A 368 3.94 -6.59 0.43
C LEU A 368 4.43 -8.04 0.60
N PRO A 369 5.73 -8.28 0.75
CA PRO A 369 6.27 -9.59 1.13
C PRO A 369 5.83 -9.98 2.55
N THR A 370 5.99 -11.25 2.91
CA THR A 370 5.70 -11.74 4.27
C THR A 370 6.94 -11.88 5.16
N ASP A 371 8.13 -11.65 4.59
CA ASP A 371 9.39 -11.52 5.32
C ASP A 371 9.96 -10.12 5.02
N PHE A 372 9.73 -9.17 5.91
CA PHE A 372 10.16 -7.79 5.73
C PHE A 372 10.55 -7.12 7.04
N ALA A 373 11.34 -6.04 6.92
CA ALA A 373 11.53 -5.04 7.95
C ALA A 373 10.86 -3.72 7.52
N ALA A 374 10.13 -3.08 8.42
CA ALA A 374 9.50 -1.79 8.15
C ALA A 374 10.57 -0.68 8.04
N VAL A 375 10.48 0.12 6.98
CA VAL A 375 11.31 1.32 6.81
C VAL A 375 10.58 2.49 7.45
N ARG A 376 11.21 3.09 8.46
CA ARG A 376 10.64 4.21 9.24
C ARG A 376 11.54 5.43 9.16
N ASN A 377 10.94 6.60 9.15
CA ASN A 377 11.65 7.83 9.46
C ASN A 377 12.12 7.77 10.93
N PRO A 378 13.41 7.85 11.19
CA PRO A 378 13.93 7.67 12.55
C PRO A 378 13.57 8.81 13.50
N VAL A 379 13.23 9.99 12.98
CA VAL A 379 12.86 11.16 13.77
C VAL A 379 11.36 11.18 14.10
N THR A 380 10.51 10.89 13.10
CA THR A 380 9.05 10.96 13.24
C THR A 380 8.40 9.62 13.60
N GLY A 381 9.14 8.51 13.54
CA GLY A 381 8.61 7.16 13.73
C GLY A 381 7.64 6.67 12.64
N ASN A 382 7.29 7.53 11.67
CA ASN A 382 6.35 7.21 10.61
C ASN A 382 6.91 6.16 9.65
N LEU A 383 6.02 5.35 9.08
CA LEU A 383 6.37 4.48 7.96
C LEU A 383 6.63 5.34 6.72
N GLU A 384 7.76 5.15 6.07
CA GLU A 384 8.12 5.86 4.82
C GLU A 384 7.55 5.19 3.56
N GLY A 385 6.56 4.32 3.75
CA GLY A 385 5.81 3.71 2.68
C GLY A 385 6.51 2.55 1.96
N CYS A 386 7.74 2.21 2.29
CA CYS A 386 8.43 1.04 1.76
C CYS A 386 8.75 0.01 2.85
N VAL A 387 8.91 -1.23 2.48
CA VAL A 387 9.43 -2.30 3.35
C VAL A 387 10.74 -2.84 2.77
N ALA A 388 11.69 -3.10 3.65
CA ALA A 388 12.95 -3.74 3.29
C ALA A 388 12.77 -5.25 3.28
N ALA A 389 12.87 -5.88 2.12
CA ALA A 389 12.73 -7.32 1.95
C ALA A 389 13.62 -7.83 0.82
N LEU A 390 14.11 -9.06 0.96
CA LEU A 390 14.86 -9.73 -0.11
C LEU A 390 13.96 -10.38 -1.16
N GLU A 391 12.68 -10.56 -0.86
CA GLU A 391 11.69 -11.15 -1.78
C GLU A 391 11.06 -10.10 -2.73
N GLY A 392 11.58 -8.87 -2.72
CA GLY A 392 11.08 -7.74 -3.47
C GLY A 392 10.37 -6.74 -2.56
N GLY A 393 11.01 -5.59 -2.34
CA GLY A 393 10.37 -4.50 -1.61
C GLY A 393 9.25 -3.88 -2.44
N ASN A 394 8.03 -3.86 -1.94
CA ASN A 394 6.96 -3.03 -2.47
C ASN A 394 6.83 -1.76 -1.64
N CYS A 395 6.53 -0.67 -2.32
CA CYS A 395 6.34 0.63 -1.68
C CYS A 395 4.87 1.04 -1.71
N LEU A 396 4.37 1.50 -0.58
CA LEU A 396 3.05 2.11 -0.44
C LEU A 396 3.06 3.59 -0.85
N THR A 397 4.25 4.16 -1.14
CA THR A 397 4.45 5.59 -1.39
C THR A 397 3.51 6.15 -2.48
N GLY A 398 3.37 5.45 -3.60
CA GLY A 398 2.49 5.88 -4.68
C GLY A 398 1.00 5.86 -4.31
N VAL A 399 0.61 4.98 -3.38
CA VAL A 399 -0.77 4.84 -2.93
C VAL A 399 -1.14 5.93 -1.93
N LEU A 400 -0.21 6.28 -1.04
CA LEU A 400 -0.41 7.29 0.00
C LEU A 400 -0.37 8.73 -0.55
N GLY A 401 -0.08 8.91 -1.83
CA GLY A 401 0.13 10.20 -2.47
C GLY A 401 -1.11 11.07 -2.63
N SER A 402 -2.34 10.55 -2.47
CA SER A 402 -3.57 11.33 -2.54
C SER A 402 -4.70 10.59 -1.84
N VAL A 403 -5.38 11.25 -0.92
CA VAL A 403 -6.45 10.69 -0.07
C VAL A 403 -7.82 11.21 -0.52
N ARG A 404 -8.05 11.34 -1.81
CA ARG A 404 -9.33 11.79 -2.35
C ARG A 404 -10.41 10.72 -2.21
N SER A 405 -11.63 11.16 -1.95
CA SER A 405 -12.80 10.27 -1.77
C SER A 405 -13.30 9.66 -3.07
N SER A 406 -13.11 10.34 -4.21
CA SER A 406 -13.67 9.92 -5.49
C SER A 406 -13.06 8.62 -6.00
N VAL A 407 -13.90 7.73 -6.50
CA VAL A 407 -13.50 6.53 -7.25
C VAL A 407 -12.74 6.93 -8.52
N PHE A 408 -11.79 6.11 -8.94
CA PHE A 408 -10.97 6.36 -10.12
C PHE A 408 -10.60 5.08 -10.86
N ARG A 409 -10.23 5.23 -12.14
CA ARG A 409 -9.47 4.21 -12.84
C ARG A 409 -7.98 4.48 -12.63
N GLY A 410 -7.31 3.53 -11.97
CA GLY A 410 -5.89 3.57 -11.68
C GLY A 410 -5.09 2.74 -12.67
N ARG A 411 -4.05 3.33 -13.25
CA ARG A 411 -3.06 2.68 -14.12
C ARG A 411 -1.67 3.02 -13.63
N GLY A 412 -0.79 2.02 -13.59
CA GLY A 412 0.54 2.33 -13.13
C GLY A 412 1.56 1.23 -13.39
N VAL A 413 2.80 1.59 -13.10
CA VAL A 413 3.94 0.68 -13.13
C VAL A 413 4.77 0.90 -11.87
N GLN A 414 5.24 -0.20 -11.30
CA GLN A 414 6.14 -0.20 -10.15
C GLN A 414 7.33 -1.09 -10.44
N LEU A 415 8.51 -0.64 -10.05
CA LEU A 415 9.76 -1.38 -10.14
C LEU A 415 10.42 -1.34 -8.78
N SER A 416 10.97 -2.46 -8.32
CA SER A 416 11.75 -2.50 -7.10
C SER A 416 12.95 -3.42 -7.25
N TYR A 417 14.06 -3.01 -6.65
CA TYR A 417 15.28 -3.80 -6.54
C TYR A 417 15.75 -3.80 -5.09
N ALA A 418 16.12 -4.96 -4.59
CA ALA A 418 16.69 -5.11 -3.26
C ALA A 418 17.92 -6.01 -3.31
N GLN A 419 18.92 -5.68 -2.51
CA GLN A 419 20.17 -6.43 -2.44
C GLN A 419 20.76 -6.44 -1.02
N GLN A 420 21.32 -7.58 -0.64
CA GLN A 420 22.12 -7.72 0.57
C GLN A 420 23.57 -8.02 0.19
N VAL A 421 24.50 -7.22 0.70
CA VAL A 421 25.95 -7.39 0.51
C VAL A 421 26.62 -7.44 1.87
N GLY A 422 27.07 -8.61 2.27
CA GLY A 422 27.63 -8.83 3.59
C GLY A 422 26.65 -8.48 4.72
N ARG A 423 26.95 -7.45 5.51
CA ARG A 423 26.13 -6.94 6.62
C ARG A 423 25.27 -5.73 6.24
N MET A 424 25.27 -5.36 4.97
CA MET A 424 24.50 -4.23 4.44
C MET A 424 23.33 -4.74 3.63
N SER A 425 22.18 -4.08 3.74
CA SER A 425 20.96 -4.31 2.97
C SER A 425 20.50 -2.98 2.38
N GLY A 426 20.23 -2.96 1.10
CA GLY A 426 19.74 -1.77 0.42
C GLY A 426 18.67 -2.12 -0.61
N GLY A 427 17.83 -1.15 -0.91
CA GLY A 427 16.81 -1.27 -1.94
C GLY A 427 16.41 0.08 -2.51
N ILE A 428 15.87 0.02 -3.71
CA ILE A 428 15.31 1.14 -4.43
C ILE A 428 13.98 0.73 -5.06
N GLY A 429 12.99 1.60 -4.98
CA GLY A 429 11.71 1.47 -5.64
C GLY A 429 11.40 2.72 -6.44
N VAL A 430 10.82 2.54 -7.62
CA VAL A 430 10.32 3.64 -8.46
C VAL A 430 8.95 3.26 -9.00
N GLY A 431 8.12 4.24 -9.26
CA GLY A 431 6.83 3.99 -9.85
C GLY A 431 6.18 5.20 -10.49
N TYR A 432 5.18 4.89 -11.29
CA TYR A 432 4.27 5.82 -11.90
C TYR A 432 2.85 5.35 -11.65
N ASP A 433 1.98 6.25 -11.20
CA ASP A 433 0.56 6.01 -10.97
C ASP A 433 -0.24 7.12 -11.66
N ARG A 434 -1.27 6.75 -12.40
CA ARG A 434 -2.21 7.66 -13.06
C ARG A 434 -3.62 7.31 -12.62
N ARG A 435 -4.32 8.28 -12.05
CA ARG A 435 -5.70 8.17 -11.58
C ARG A 435 -6.60 9.06 -12.43
N LYS A 436 -7.57 8.46 -13.11
CA LYS A 436 -8.64 9.20 -13.78
C LYS A 436 -9.91 9.06 -12.95
N PHE A 437 -10.34 10.14 -12.33
CA PHE A 437 -11.49 10.14 -11.44
C PHE A 437 -12.81 9.95 -12.17
N ILE A 438 -13.78 9.35 -11.49
CA ILE A 438 -15.09 8.99 -11.99
C ILE A 438 -16.13 9.58 -11.04
N GLY A 439 -17.03 10.43 -11.56
CA GLY A 439 -18.08 11.09 -10.78
C GLY A 439 -19.37 11.19 -11.58
N ALA A 440 -20.51 10.93 -10.93
CA ALA A 440 -21.80 10.93 -11.61
C ALA A 440 -22.24 12.34 -12.03
N PRO A 441 -22.76 12.51 -13.23
CA PRO A 441 -23.33 13.78 -13.68
C PRO A 441 -24.46 14.25 -12.75
N GLY A 442 -24.48 15.57 -12.49
CA GLY A 442 -25.52 16.19 -11.64
C GLY A 442 -25.36 15.90 -10.14
N THR A 443 -24.22 15.42 -9.71
CA THR A 443 -23.80 15.34 -8.29
C THR A 443 -22.62 16.27 -8.03
N VAL A 444 -22.26 16.47 -6.76
CA VAL A 444 -21.07 17.25 -6.40
C VAL A 444 -19.77 16.63 -6.93
N LEU A 445 -19.75 15.31 -7.17
CA LEU A 445 -18.60 14.60 -7.75
C LEU A 445 -18.45 14.81 -9.26
N ALA A 446 -19.44 15.41 -9.94
CA ALA A 446 -19.35 15.68 -11.37
C ALA A 446 -18.14 16.57 -11.73
N ALA A 447 -17.72 17.45 -10.83
CA ALA A 447 -16.52 18.29 -11.00
C ALA A 447 -15.21 17.49 -11.04
N ALA A 448 -15.17 16.33 -10.37
CA ALA A 448 -14.02 15.44 -10.39
C ALA A 448 -13.99 14.52 -11.63
N ASN A 449 -15.12 14.37 -12.33
CA ASN A 449 -15.23 13.42 -13.42
C ASN A 449 -14.26 13.73 -14.57
N GLY A 450 -13.42 12.78 -14.91
CA GLY A 450 -12.42 12.92 -15.97
C GLY A 450 -11.13 13.64 -15.57
N VAL A 451 -11.08 14.24 -14.39
CA VAL A 451 -9.84 14.82 -13.83
C VAL A 451 -8.78 13.72 -13.72
N VAL A 452 -7.55 14.06 -14.04
CA VAL A 452 -6.42 13.13 -14.04
C VAL A 452 -5.36 13.64 -13.08
N ASP A 453 -4.98 12.79 -12.15
CA ASP A 453 -3.80 12.97 -11.32
C ASP A 453 -2.72 11.97 -11.74
N GLU A 454 -1.47 12.42 -11.78
CA GLU A 454 -0.31 11.60 -12.07
C GLU A 454 0.71 11.74 -10.95
N SER A 455 1.29 10.64 -10.55
CA SER A 455 2.32 10.59 -9.51
C SER A 455 3.52 9.79 -10.00
N TYR A 456 4.69 10.38 -9.91
CA TYR A 456 5.99 9.72 -10.08
C TYR A 456 6.65 9.66 -8.72
N TRP A 457 7.19 8.53 -8.34
CA TRP A 457 7.84 8.39 -7.05
C TRP A 457 9.11 7.56 -7.13
N LEU A 458 10.04 7.90 -6.25
CA LEU A 458 11.27 7.16 -5.98
C LEU A 458 11.44 7.04 -4.48
N ALA A 459 11.82 5.85 -4.00
CA ALA A 459 12.17 5.64 -2.61
C ALA A 459 13.39 4.73 -2.53
N SER A 460 14.28 4.97 -1.58
CA SER A 460 15.44 4.11 -1.34
C SER A 460 15.73 3.95 0.15
N TYR A 461 16.34 2.84 0.49
CA TYR A 461 16.85 2.58 1.83
C TYR A 461 18.21 1.91 1.75
N LEU A 462 19.05 2.21 2.73
CA LEU A 462 20.32 1.53 2.95
C LEU A 462 20.51 1.35 4.46
N SER A 463 20.68 0.13 4.90
CA SER A 463 20.92 -0.17 6.31
C SER A 463 22.08 -1.15 6.46
N GLY A 464 22.74 -1.14 7.62
CA GLY A 464 23.84 -2.05 7.83
C GLY A 464 24.48 -1.94 9.20
N GLN A 465 25.36 -2.91 9.47
CA GLN A 465 26.20 -2.94 10.66
C GLN A 465 27.60 -2.43 10.35
N LEU A 466 28.03 -1.36 11.01
CA LEU A 466 29.39 -0.81 10.93
C LEU A 466 30.38 -1.57 11.81
N GLY A 467 29.86 -2.37 12.74
CA GLY A 467 30.64 -3.18 13.66
C GLY A 467 29.74 -4.00 14.58
N PRO A 468 30.29 -4.73 15.55
CA PRO A 468 29.49 -5.58 16.45
C PRO A 468 28.47 -4.81 17.28
N ARG A 469 28.71 -3.52 17.53
CA ARG A 469 27.88 -2.67 18.41
C ARG A 469 27.36 -1.42 17.71
N ALA A 470 27.47 -1.30 16.39
CA ALA A 470 27.06 -0.10 15.67
C ALA A 470 26.31 -0.46 14.40
N SER A 471 25.19 0.21 14.15
CA SER A 471 24.40 0.09 12.93
C SER A 471 23.96 1.47 12.44
N PHE A 472 23.60 1.53 11.17
CA PHE A 472 23.07 2.72 10.54
C PHE A 472 21.90 2.37 9.64
N ASN A 473 21.04 3.35 9.39
CA ASN A 473 20.05 3.33 8.32
C ASN A 473 19.99 4.71 7.64
N ILE A 474 19.79 4.71 6.35
CA ILE A 474 19.61 5.90 5.51
C ILE A 474 18.40 5.62 4.63
N ASN A 475 17.46 6.56 4.58
CA ASN A 475 16.28 6.47 3.75
C ASN A 475 16.16 7.75 2.92
N SER A 476 15.66 7.62 1.70
CA SER A 476 15.29 8.79 0.90
C SER A 476 14.04 8.51 0.08
N ARG A 477 13.29 9.57 -0.20
CA ARG A 477 12.11 9.54 -1.07
C ARG A 477 12.02 10.81 -1.87
N ALA A 478 11.46 10.69 -3.07
CA ALA A 478 11.04 11.79 -3.89
C ALA A 478 9.70 11.45 -4.53
N GLN A 479 8.81 12.41 -4.62
CA GLN A 479 7.51 12.26 -5.26
C GLN A 479 7.16 13.54 -6.01
N TRP A 480 6.74 13.37 -7.24
CA TRP A 480 6.26 14.43 -8.11
C TRP A 480 4.80 14.15 -8.42
N LEU A 481 3.94 15.03 -7.98
CA LEU A 481 2.49 14.94 -8.15
C LEU A 481 2.07 15.99 -9.17
N LYS A 482 1.31 15.56 -10.16
CA LYS A 482 0.64 16.42 -11.14
C LYS A 482 -0.84 16.24 -10.96
N SER A 483 -1.53 17.28 -10.55
CA SER A 483 -2.97 17.21 -10.30
C SER A 483 -3.74 18.11 -11.26
N GLY A 484 -4.67 17.51 -11.99
CA GLY A 484 -5.55 18.25 -12.90
C GLY A 484 -6.52 19.23 -12.23
N ALA A 485 -6.58 19.24 -10.89
CA ALA A 485 -7.51 20.09 -10.15
C ALA A 485 -6.86 21.00 -9.10
N ASN A 486 -5.71 20.64 -8.52
CA ASN A 486 -5.18 21.29 -7.32
C ASN A 486 -3.75 21.84 -7.49
N GLY A 487 -3.21 21.88 -8.72
CA GLY A 487 -1.82 22.24 -8.97
C GLY A 487 -0.83 21.10 -8.69
N ASP A 488 0.41 21.30 -9.09
CA ASP A 488 1.48 20.32 -8.96
C ASP A 488 2.16 20.43 -7.59
N ALA A 489 2.80 19.34 -7.16
CA ALA A 489 3.62 19.36 -5.95
C ALA A 489 4.83 18.42 -6.06
N THR A 490 5.92 18.82 -5.44
CA THR A 490 7.13 18.01 -5.26
C THR A 490 7.37 17.78 -3.79
N VAL A 491 7.55 16.51 -3.43
CA VAL A 491 7.86 16.09 -2.07
C VAL A 491 9.22 15.42 -2.06
N LEU A 492 10.14 15.91 -1.27
CA LEU A 492 11.46 15.32 -1.05
C LEU A 492 11.64 15.00 0.43
N GLY A 493 12.28 13.88 0.73
CA GLY A 493 12.60 13.51 2.10
C GLY A 493 13.87 12.67 2.16
N ALA A 494 14.70 12.95 3.15
CA ALA A 494 15.88 12.16 3.45
C ALA A 494 16.05 12.05 4.97
N SER A 495 16.45 10.87 5.43
CA SER A 495 16.75 10.66 6.84
C SER A 495 17.94 9.71 7.00
N ALA A 496 18.69 9.91 8.09
CA ALA A 496 19.79 9.05 8.47
C ALA A 496 19.78 8.84 9.98
N ALA A 497 20.06 7.62 10.40
CA ALA A 497 20.22 7.31 11.80
C ALA A 497 21.42 6.42 12.04
N TYR A 498 22.04 6.62 13.19
CA TYR A 498 23.12 5.85 13.74
C TYR A 498 22.73 5.33 15.11
N ARG A 499 22.92 4.02 15.35
CA ARG A 499 22.67 3.36 16.63
C ARG A 499 23.94 2.72 17.14
N ARG A 500 24.22 2.87 18.44
CA ARG A 500 25.34 2.23 19.11
C ARG A 500 24.89 1.54 20.40
N TYR A 501 25.10 0.26 20.50
CA TYR A 501 24.88 -0.49 21.73
C TYR A 501 25.91 -0.12 22.77
N LEU A 502 25.46 0.36 23.91
CA LEU A 502 26.25 0.76 25.07
C LEU A 502 26.55 -0.45 25.96
N ILE A 503 25.48 -1.14 26.34
CA ILE A 503 25.49 -2.40 27.08
C ILE A 503 24.44 -3.33 26.46
N GLU A 504 24.29 -4.53 26.99
CA GLU A 504 23.26 -5.48 26.55
C GLU A 504 21.87 -4.86 26.71
N GLY A 505 21.06 -4.93 25.65
CA GLY A 505 19.72 -4.33 25.58
C GLY A 505 19.68 -2.82 25.42
N LEU A 506 20.68 -2.04 25.88
CA LEU A 506 20.63 -0.58 25.84
C LEU A 506 21.48 -0.01 24.70
N SER A 507 20.88 0.81 23.85
CA SER A 507 21.54 1.53 22.76
C SER A 507 21.28 3.04 22.80
N ALA A 508 22.27 3.81 22.33
CA ALA A 508 22.11 5.24 22.02
C ALA A 508 21.80 5.40 20.54
N ASN A 509 20.87 6.28 20.22
CA ASN A 509 20.43 6.62 18.86
C ASN A 509 20.71 8.08 18.57
N ALA A 510 21.23 8.36 17.38
CA ALA A 510 21.27 9.72 16.82
C ALA A 510 20.68 9.68 15.43
N ALA A 511 19.82 10.64 15.08
CA ALA A 511 19.20 10.69 13.77
C ALA A 511 19.05 12.14 13.29
N VAL A 512 18.98 12.30 11.96
CA VAL A 512 18.66 13.55 11.28
C VAL A 512 17.66 13.29 10.18
N SER A 513 16.79 14.26 9.89
CA SER A 513 15.92 14.26 8.71
C SER A 513 15.85 15.64 8.08
N LEU A 514 15.59 15.64 6.77
CA LEU A 514 15.27 16.80 5.96
C LEU A 514 14.07 16.45 5.10
N ASP A 515 13.00 17.23 5.19
CA ASP A 515 11.77 17.04 4.45
C ASP A 515 11.38 18.35 3.76
N GLN A 516 11.02 18.30 2.50
CA GLN A 516 10.59 19.44 1.69
C GLN A 516 9.29 19.10 0.97
N LEU A 517 8.36 20.03 1.01
CA LEU A 517 7.17 20.11 0.17
C LEU A 517 7.23 21.44 -0.59
N ASP A 518 7.15 21.37 -1.90
CA ASP A 518 7.02 22.49 -2.82
C ASP A 518 5.71 22.31 -3.60
N SER A 519 4.81 23.28 -3.56
CA SER A 519 3.44 23.15 -4.03
C SER A 519 2.98 24.39 -4.78
N ASP A 520 2.31 24.23 -5.91
CA ASP A 520 1.64 25.33 -6.63
C ASP A 520 0.51 25.97 -5.79
N VAL A 521 0.08 25.34 -4.71
CA VAL A 521 -0.93 25.88 -3.80
C VAL A 521 -0.26 26.83 -2.81
N ALA A 522 -0.58 28.11 -2.93
CA ALA A 522 0.01 29.16 -2.10
C ALA A 522 -0.09 28.86 -0.58
N GLY A 523 1.02 29.00 0.13
CA GLY A 523 1.10 28.80 1.57
C GLY A 523 1.26 27.34 2.01
N GLN A 524 1.50 26.40 1.09
CA GLN A 524 1.77 25.00 1.42
C GLN A 524 3.25 24.63 1.35
N ASP A 525 4.11 25.47 0.82
CA ASP A 525 5.54 25.23 0.82
C ASP A 525 6.07 25.05 2.23
N LEU A 526 6.86 24.02 2.41
CA LEU A 526 7.42 23.69 3.72
C LEU A 526 8.76 22.98 3.56
N THR A 527 9.79 23.50 4.21
CA THR A 527 11.06 22.80 4.36
C THR A 527 11.39 22.69 5.83
N THR A 528 11.61 21.47 6.30
CA THR A 528 11.92 21.19 7.71
C THR A 528 13.17 20.34 7.82
N ALA A 529 13.99 20.63 8.83
CA ALA A 529 15.09 19.80 9.26
C ALA A 529 14.90 19.38 10.71
N ALA A 530 15.28 18.16 11.06
CA ALA A 530 15.21 17.75 12.45
C ALA A 530 16.40 16.85 12.83
N ALA A 531 16.74 16.92 14.12
CA ALA A 531 17.76 16.09 14.74
C ALA A 531 17.18 15.41 15.99
N LEU A 532 17.58 14.19 16.24
CA LEU A 532 17.15 13.38 17.37
C LEU A 532 18.35 12.77 18.08
N LEU A 533 18.31 12.83 19.40
CA LEU A 533 19.20 12.06 20.27
C LEU A 533 18.34 11.27 21.27
N GLY A 534 18.64 10.01 21.47
CA GLY A 534 17.84 9.19 22.36
C GLY A 534 18.47 7.90 22.82
N LEU A 535 17.75 7.22 23.67
CA LEU A 535 18.09 5.89 24.19
C LEU A 535 16.98 4.91 23.82
N ARG A 536 17.38 3.68 23.49
CA ARG A 536 16.48 2.56 23.26
C ARG A 536 16.91 1.37 24.07
N TYR A 537 15.96 0.72 24.68
CA TYR A 537 16.14 -0.53 25.37
C TYR A 537 15.35 -1.64 24.64
N ASP A 538 16.07 -2.65 24.17
CA ASP A 538 15.54 -3.87 23.55
C ASP A 538 15.50 -4.98 24.62
N PHE A 539 14.35 -5.68 24.77
CA PHE A 539 14.12 -6.71 25.80
C PHE A 539 14.59 -8.08 25.38
#